data_4f832f3862e17090b9e08c17cdabdb28
#
_entry.id   4f832f3862e17090b9e08c17cdabdb28
#
_cell.length_a   1.000
_cell.length_b   1.000
_cell.length_c   1.000
_cell.angle_alpha   90.00
_cell.angle_beta   90.00
_cell.angle_gamma   90.00
#
_symmetry.space_group_name_H-M   'P 1'
#
loop_
_entity.id
_entity.type
_entity.pdbx_description
1 polymer ?
#
loop_
_entity_poly.entity_id
_entity_poly.type
_entity_poly.pdbx_seq_one_letter_code
_entity_poly.pdbx_strand_id
1 'polypeptide(L)'
;VPDDASVANERPFVSLLRALPLDPAPPLDSTSFVSHIHFVGGEKGGVGKSVLARLLAQWFIDRSLQFAAVDGDLSHGALVRMYADYSQPVDLSNPESADQIVDRALGADRRVLIDLPAQSVRTLWTWLSEANVFAFAKEAGIRMSFWHVTDGGFASVGEIERALDLFGDRFEHKVVRNLGRSKNFTQFDESNAKRHLDRLGGKTIDLPELDGQAMYKVDRLGSSFWGAIHSNGEDSLKPLERQRVRLWLERGYAQLETLTDAI
;
A
#
# COMPACT_ATOMS: atom_id res chain seq x y z
N VAL A 1 -3.65 32.82 54.23
CA VAL A 1 -2.37 32.64 53.59
C VAL A 1 -1.94 31.21 53.84
N PRO A 2 -1.51 30.37 52.97
CA PRO A 2 -1.06 30.46 51.58
C PRO A 2 -1.59 29.31 50.73
N ASP A 3 -1.27 29.40 49.65
CA ASP A 3 -0.40 29.00 48.56
C ASP A 3 -1.05 28.03 47.59
N ASP A 4 -1.28 28.60 46.50
CA ASP A 4 -1.59 28.00 45.23
C ASP A 4 -0.31 27.33 44.66
N ALA A 5 -0.38 26.06 44.36
CA ALA A 5 0.61 25.38 43.55
C ALA A 5 -0.10 24.63 42.41
N SER A 6 -0.27 25.34 41.35
CA SER A 6 -0.56 24.85 40.00
C SER A 6 0.48 23.80 39.62
N VAL A 7 0.10 22.54 39.55
CA VAL A 7 0.93 21.49 38.91
C VAL A 7 0.52 21.36 37.48
N ALA A 8 1.32 21.96 36.62
CA ALA A 8 1.31 21.74 35.18
C ALA A 8 1.59 20.24 34.92
N ASN A 9 0.64 19.57 34.32
CA ASN A 9 0.76 18.19 33.89
C ASN A 9 1.47 18.19 32.52
N GLU A 10 2.79 18.26 32.55
CA GLU A 10 3.63 18.00 31.39
C GLU A 10 3.52 16.53 31.02
N ARG A 11 3.09 16.23 29.83
CA ARG A 11 3.12 14.90 29.21
C ARG A 11 4.52 14.67 28.62
N PRO A 12 5.42 13.89 29.24
CA PRO A 12 6.69 13.53 28.63
C PRO A 12 6.61 12.10 28.09
N PHE A 13 6.06 11.86 26.92
CA PHE A 13 6.16 10.52 26.32
C PHE A 13 6.00 10.46 24.79
N VAL A 14 6.44 11.45 24.03
CA VAL A 14 6.41 11.39 22.56
C VAL A 14 7.81 11.43 21.92
N SER A 15 8.89 11.51 22.71
CA SER A 15 10.23 11.79 22.17
C SER A 15 11.24 10.63 22.15
N LEU A 16 10.88 9.39 22.47
CA LEU A 16 11.91 8.35 22.66
C LEU A 16 11.67 7.00 21.95
N LEU A 17 10.91 6.95 20.88
CA LEU A 17 10.77 5.73 20.07
C LEU A 17 11.14 5.96 18.61
N ARG A 18 12.30 6.57 18.35
CA ARG A 18 12.99 6.35 17.08
C ARG A 18 13.59 4.95 17.13
N ALA A 19 12.88 4.00 16.52
CA ALA A 19 13.39 2.67 16.31
C ALA A 19 14.66 2.72 15.47
N LEU A 20 15.62 1.90 15.87
CA LEU A 20 16.73 1.55 15.00
C LEU A 20 16.16 0.77 13.81
N PRO A 21 16.48 1.14 12.57
CA PRO A 21 16.11 0.35 11.40
C PRO A 21 16.71 -1.05 11.51
N LEU A 22 16.01 -2.04 10.97
CA LEU A 22 16.66 -3.26 10.50
C LEU A 22 17.81 -2.79 9.61
N ASP A 23 19.01 -3.38 9.73
CA ASP A 23 20.25 -2.91 9.09
C ASP A 23 20.03 -2.12 7.81
N PRO A 24 20.54 -0.89 7.70
CA PRO A 24 20.22 -0.05 6.56
C PRO A 24 20.70 -0.75 5.28
N ALA A 25 19.74 -1.07 4.41
CA ALA A 25 20.09 -1.43 3.05
C ALA A 25 20.87 -0.27 2.42
N PRO A 26 21.85 -0.54 1.54
CA PRO A 26 22.62 0.50 0.90
C PRO A 26 21.69 1.52 0.23
N PRO A 27 22.01 2.82 0.25
CA PRO A 27 21.19 3.84 -0.39
C PRO A 27 21.06 3.53 -1.88
N LEU A 28 19.82 3.45 -2.37
CA LEU A 28 19.56 3.40 -3.79
C LEU A 28 20.12 4.71 -4.42
N ASP A 29 20.88 4.56 -5.49
CA ASP A 29 21.59 5.64 -6.16
C ASP A 29 20.67 6.83 -6.49
N SER A 30 21.06 8.03 -6.13
CA SER A 30 20.26 9.26 -6.20
C SER A 30 20.13 9.87 -7.63
N THR A 31 20.38 9.10 -8.66
CA THR A 31 20.35 9.58 -10.05
C THR A 31 18.98 9.36 -10.70
N SER A 32 18.27 10.46 -10.89
CA SER A 32 16.96 10.62 -11.57
C SER A 32 15.75 10.02 -10.84
N PHE A 33 15.34 10.62 -9.74
CA PHE A 33 14.03 10.29 -9.13
C PHE A 33 12.89 10.74 -10.03
N VAL A 34 12.24 9.78 -10.66
CA VAL A 34 10.96 9.92 -11.33
C VAL A 34 9.87 9.77 -10.27
N SER A 35 8.92 10.70 -10.23
CA SER A 35 7.76 10.57 -9.33
C SER A 35 6.92 9.35 -9.71
N HIS A 36 6.36 8.66 -8.71
CA HIS A 36 5.65 7.41 -8.94
C HIS A 36 4.35 7.32 -8.12
N ILE A 37 3.24 7.06 -8.78
CA ILE A 37 1.95 6.86 -8.15
C ILE A 37 1.60 5.37 -8.18
N HIS A 38 1.35 4.77 -7.03
CA HIS A 38 1.03 3.35 -6.84
C HIS A 38 -0.43 3.20 -6.44
N PHE A 39 -1.27 2.71 -7.33
CA PHE A 39 -2.67 2.40 -7.07
C PHE A 39 -2.79 0.93 -6.65
N VAL A 40 -3.16 0.66 -5.40
CA VAL A 40 -3.45 -0.69 -4.92
C VAL A 40 -4.94 -0.94 -5.06
N GLY A 41 -5.32 -1.78 -6.02
CA GLY A 41 -6.70 -1.97 -6.42
C GLY A 41 -7.12 -3.42 -6.60
N GLY A 42 -8.37 -3.57 -7.00
CA GLY A 42 -9.07 -4.82 -7.24
C GLY A 42 -10.52 -4.64 -6.88
N GLU A 43 -11.42 -4.96 -7.81
CA GLU A 43 -12.86 -4.74 -7.66
C GLU A 43 -13.49 -5.61 -6.57
N LYS A 44 -12.95 -6.82 -6.36
CA LYS A 44 -13.45 -7.74 -5.34
C LYS A 44 -13.07 -7.27 -3.94
N GLY A 45 -14.05 -7.22 -3.04
CA GLY A 45 -13.82 -6.98 -1.62
C GLY A 45 -13.09 -8.15 -0.94
N GLY A 46 -12.28 -7.84 0.09
CA GLY A 46 -11.66 -8.86 0.94
C GLY A 46 -10.47 -9.62 0.34
N VAL A 47 -9.98 -9.27 -0.86
CA VAL A 47 -8.83 -9.94 -1.49
C VAL A 47 -7.49 -9.59 -0.84
N GLY A 48 -7.43 -8.52 -0.02
CA GLY A 48 -6.22 -8.12 0.72
C GLY A 48 -5.55 -6.86 0.20
N LYS A 49 -6.26 -5.97 -0.49
CA LYS A 49 -5.75 -4.66 -0.96
C LYS A 49 -5.05 -3.89 0.15
N SER A 50 -5.77 -3.61 1.23
CA SER A 50 -5.23 -2.86 2.37
C SER A 50 -4.08 -3.57 3.10
N VAL A 51 -3.97 -4.90 3.00
CA VAL A 51 -2.80 -5.62 3.52
C VAL A 51 -1.58 -5.32 2.66
N LEU A 52 -1.73 -5.35 1.34
CA LEU A 52 -0.65 -4.97 0.42
C LEU A 52 -0.27 -3.49 0.57
N ALA A 53 -1.26 -2.59 0.65
CA ALA A 53 -1.00 -1.16 0.83
C ALA A 53 -0.20 -0.89 2.12
N ARG A 54 -0.57 -1.55 3.22
CA ARG A 54 0.20 -1.47 4.49
C ARG A 54 1.60 -2.08 4.38
N LEU A 55 1.77 -3.17 3.62
CA LEU A 55 3.10 -3.75 3.37
C LEU A 55 3.99 -2.78 2.60
N LEU A 56 3.46 -2.16 1.54
CA LEU A 56 4.17 -1.15 0.76
C LEU A 56 4.53 0.09 1.62
N ALA A 57 3.58 0.59 2.42
CA ALA A 57 3.84 1.70 3.33
C ALA A 57 4.96 1.37 4.33
N GLN A 58 4.92 0.18 4.95
CA GLN A 58 5.96 -0.26 5.87
C GLN A 58 7.31 -0.42 5.16
N TRP A 59 7.32 -0.96 3.94
CA TRP A 59 8.53 -1.10 3.15
C TRP A 59 9.16 0.26 2.80
N PHE A 60 8.35 1.27 2.43
CA PHE A 60 8.85 2.64 2.22
C PHE A 60 9.45 3.23 3.48
N ILE A 61 8.81 3.05 4.64
CA ILE A 61 9.31 3.53 5.93
C ILE A 61 10.65 2.86 6.26
N ASP A 62 10.71 1.53 6.20
CA ASP A 62 11.89 0.75 6.57
C ASP A 62 13.08 0.99 5.63
N ARG A 63 12.82 1.45 4.39
CA ARG A 63 13.84 1.86 3.41
C ARG A 63 14.14 3.36 3.42
N SER A 64 13.55 4.12 4.35
CA SER A 64 13.67 5.57 4.43
C SER A 64 13.32 6.29 3.12
N LEU A 65 12.38 5.73 2.35
CA LEU A 65 11.88 6.32 1.13
C LEU A 65 10.76 7.32 1.46
N GLN A 66 10.89 8.53 0.96
CA GLN A 66 9.84 9.55 1.12
C GLN A 66 8.60 9.16 0.31
N PHE A 67 7.43 9.19 0.94
CA PHE A 67 6.15 8.93 0.30
C PHE A 67 5.00 9.62 1.03
N ALA A 68 3.91 9.81 0.32
CA ALA A 68 2.60 10.13 0.89
C ALA A 68 1.65 8.95 0.64
N ALA A 69 0.85 8.61 1.62
CA ALA A 69 -0.21 7.62 1.45
C ALA A 69 -1.58 8.29 1.36
N VAL A 70 -2.45 7.69 0.57
CA VAL A 70 -3.82 8.15 0.35
C VAL A 70 -4.76 6.96 0.54
N ASP A 71 -5.79 7.16 1.32
CA ASP A 71 -6.80 6.14 1.57
C ASP A 71 -8.11 6.53 0.88
N GLY A 72 -8.50 5.76 -0.12
CA GLY A 72 -9.75 5.96 -0.85
C GLY A 72 -10.95 5.33 -0.17
N ASP A 73 -10.77 4.48 0.85
CA ASP A 73 -11.87 3.91 1.64
C ASP A 73 -12.22 4.83 2.82
N LEU A 74 -13.10 5.79 2.57
CA LEU A 74 -13.54 6.76 3.57
C LEU A 74 -14.25 6.13 4.78
N SER A 75 -14.73 4.90 4.65
CA SER A 75 -15.48 4.23 5.70
C SER A 75 -14.61 3.36 6.61
N HIS A 76 -13.59 2.72 6.04
CA HIS A 76 -12.78 1.71 6.74
C HIS A 76 -11.28 1.88 6.50
N GLY A 77 -10.83 3.09 6.18
CA GLY A 77 -9.47 3.43 5.80
C GLY A 77 -8.40 2.79 6.68
N ALA A 78 -7.70 1.80 6.15
CA ALA A 78 -6.67 1.06 6.88
C ALA A 78 -5.37 1.87 6.98
N LEU A 79 -5.02 2.60 5.92
CA LEU A 79 -3.82 3.46 5.92
C LEU A 79 -4.00 4.64 6.86
N VAL A 80 -5.12 5.35 6.81
CA VAL A 80 -5.40 6.48 7.71
C VAL A 80 -5.39 6.05 9.17
N ARG A 81 -5.90 4.86 9.48
CA ARG A 81 -5.95 4.35 10.84
C ARG A 81 -4.58 3.87 11.37
N MET A 82 -3.80 3.19 10.52
CA MET A 82 -2.60 2.48 10.95
C MET A 82 -1.29 3.18 10.60
N TYR A 83 -1.33 4.13 9.67
CA TYR A 83 -0.20 4.91 9.17
C TYR A 83 -0.56 6.40 9.10
N ALA A 84 -1.22 6.92 10.15
CA ALA A 84 -1.80 8.25 10.20
C ALA A 84 -0.80 9.39 9.87
N ASP A 85 0.46 9.24 10.28
CA ASP A 85 1.50 10.25 10.06
C ASP A 85 1.88 10.39 8.57
N TYR A 86 1.53 9.41 7.74
CA TYR A 86 1.87 9.34 6.33
C TYR A 86 0.66 9.46 5.41
N SER A 87 -0.56 9.33 5.96
CA SER A 87 -1.75 9.11 5.15
C SER A 87 -2.88 10.08 5.43
N GLN A 88 -3.66 10.33 4.39
CA GLN A 88 -4.90 11.10 4.47
C GLN A 88 -6.01 10.45 3.63
N PRO A 89 -7.29 10.71 3.96
CA PRO A 89 -8.40 10.24 3.15
C PRO A 89 -8.51 11.05 1.85
N VAL A 90 -8.97 10.40 0.78
CA VAL A 90 -9.29 11.02 -0.51
C VAL A 90 -10.59 10.45 -1.05
N ASP A 91 -11.50 11.32 -1.42
CA ASP A 91 -12.73 10.96 -2.13
C ASP A 91 -12.46 10.98 -3.65
N LEU A 92 -12.36 9.80 -4.26
CA LEU A 92 -12.14 9.66 -5.69
C LEU A 92 -13.34 10.11 -6.54
N SER A 93 -14.54 10.27 -5.94
CA SER A 93 -15.71 10.79 -6.63
C SER A 93 -15.76 12.32 -6.68
N ASN A 94 -14.91 12.98 -5.90
CA ASN A 94 -14.73 14.42 -5.91
C ASN A 94 -13.43 14.77 -6.65
N PRO A 95 -13.50 15.45 -7.82
CA PRO A 95 -12.31 15.78 -8.62
C PRO A 95 -11.25 16.56 -7.84
N GLU A 96 -11.64 17.60 -7.09
CA GLU A 96 -10.69 18.41 -6.31
C GLU A 96 -9.96 17.59 -5.24
N SER A 97 -10.65 16.60 -4.66
CA SER A 97 -10.05 15.66 -3.72
C SER A 97 -9.09 14.69 -4.41
N ALA A 98 -9.47 14.17 -5.58
CA ALA A 98 -8.66 13.23 -6.35
C ALA A 98 -7.41 13.89 -6.94
N ASP A 99 -7.48 15.16 -7.36
CA ASP A 99 -6.35 15.91 -7.92
C ASP A 99 -5.19 16.04 -6.92
N GLN A 100 -5.45 16.00 -5.61
CA GLN A 100 -4.42 16.00 -4.58
C GLN A 100 -3.44 14.82 -4.72
N ILE A 101 -3.83 13.72 -5.37
CA ILE A 101 -2.96 12.59 -5.67
C ILE A 101 -1.81 13.03 -6.57
N VAL A 102 -2.13 13.79 -7.62
CA VAL A 102 -1.16 14.32 -8.59
C VAL A 102 -0.32 15.43 -7.97
N ASP A 103 -0.95 16.33 -7.22
CA ASP A 103 -0.24 17.43 -6.53
C ASP A 103 0.84 16.90 -5.59
N ARG A 104 0.57 15.81 -4.88
CA ARG A 104 1.56 15.14 -4.03
C ARG A 104 2.71 14.55 -4.83
N ALA A 105 2.42 13.91 -5.95
CA ALA A 105 3.45 13.35 -6.83
C ALA A 105 4.36 14.43 -7.42
N LEU A 106 3.86 15.63 -7.63
CA LEU A 106 4.65 16.80 -8.06
C LEU A 106 5.47 17.41 -6.92
N GLY A 107 5.09 17.15 -5.68
CA GLY A 107 5.75 17.67 -4.48
C GLY A 107 7.02 16.93 -4.08
N ALA A 108 7.42 17.12 -2.82
CA ALA A 108 8.63 16.52 -2.26
C ALA A 108 8.54 15.00 -2.07
N ASP A 109 7.32 14.47 -1.91
CA ASP A 109 7.10 13.07 -1.55
C ASP A 109 7.42 12.11 -2.70
N ARG A 110 7.22 12.53 -3.95
CA ARG A 110 7.55 11.82 -5.19
C ARG A 110 7.00 10.40 -5.33
N ARG A 111 6.59 9.74 -4.25
CA ARG A 111 5.88 8.47 -4.23
C ARG A 111 4.53 8.68 -3.58
N VAL A 112 3.47 8.30 -4.28
CA VAL A 112 2.12 8.36 -3.73
C VAL A 112 1.53 6.96 -3.74
N LEU A 113 1.17 6.47 -2.57
CA LEU A 113 0.56 5.16 -2.39
C LEU A 113 -0.94 5.32 -2.14
N ILE A 114 -1.77 4.71 -2.97
CA ILE A 114 -3.22 4.79 -2.85
C ILE A 114 -3.79 3.40 -2.53
N ASP A 115 -4.50 3.28 -1.40
CA ASP A 115 -5.36 2.11 -1.13
C ASP A 115 -6.76 2.39 -1.68
N LEU A 116 -7.13 1.67 -2.74
CA LEU A 116 -8.41 1.84 -3.41
C LEU A 116 -9.50 1.00 -2.75
N PRO A 117 -10.71 1.55 -2.55
CA PRO A 117 -11.85 0.73 -2.12
C PRO A 117 -12.20 -0.33 -3.17
N ALA A 118 -13.01 -1.30 -2.78
CA ALA A 118 -13.60 -2.21 -3.76
C ALA A 118 -14.53 -1.43 -4.70
N GLN A 119 -14.69 -1.93 -5.94
CA GLN A 119 -15.56 -1.36 -6.95
C GLN A 119 -15.24 0.09 -7.37
N SER A 120 -13.98 0.48 -7.27
CA SER A 120 -13.53 1.84 -7.56
C SER A 120 -12.92 2.05 -8.95
N VAL A 121 -12.70 1.01 -9.73
CA VAL A 121 -12.05 1.10 -11.05
C VAL A 121 -12.80 2.06 -11.98
N ARG A 122 -14.13 2.04 -11.96
CA ARG A 122 -14.94 2.95 -12.78
C ARG A 122 -14.78 4.41 -12.34
N THR A 123 -14.85 4.69 -11.05
CA THR A 123 -14.66 6.03 -10.51
C THR A 123 -13.25 6.55 -10.80
N LEU A 124 -12.25 5.70 -10.57
CA LEU A 124 -10.86 6.01 -10.91
C LEU A 124 -10.70 6.33 -12.41
N TRP A 125 -11.29 5.52 -13.30
CA TRP A 125 -11.25 5.76 -14.75
C TRP A 125 -11.88 7.09 -15.13
N THR A 126 -13.04 7.42 -14.53
CA THR A 126 -13.73 8.68 -14.79
C THR A 126 -12.82 9.87 -14.48
N TRP A 127 -12.25 9.92 -13.27
CA TRP A 127 -11.31 10.98 -12.90
C TRP A 127 -10.09 11.05 -13.82
N LEU A 128 -9.41 9.90 -14.05
CA LEU A 128 -8.20 9.85 -14.89
C LEU A 128 -8.46 10.31 -16.32
N SER A 129 -9.67 10.04 -16.84
CA SER A 129 -10.05 10.39 -18.21
C SER A 129 -10.51 11.83 -18.34
N GLU A 130 -11.38 12.29 -17.44
CA GLU A 130 -11.97 13.64 -17.50
C GLU A 130 -10.93 14.73 -17.21
N ALA A 131 -10.02 14.50 -16.28
CA ALA A 131 -8.91 15.40 -15.99
C ALA A 131 -7.68 15.17 -16.88
N ASN A 132 -7.75 14.24 -17.85
CA ASN A 132 -6.63 13.87 -18.74
C ASN A 132 -5.32 13.56 -17.97
N VAL A 133 -5.45 12.91 -16.81
CA VAL A 133 -4.33 12.65 -15.89
C VAL A 133 -3.21 11.83 -16.55
N PHE A 134 -3.55 10.91 -17.45
CA PHE A 134 -2.55 10.10 -18.14
C PHE A 134 -1.60 10.93 -19.00
N ALA A 135 -2.14 11.88 -19.77
CA ALA A 135 -1.32 12.76 -20.61
C ALA A 135 -0.48 13.69 -19.72
N PHE A 136 -1.09 14.27 -18.70
CA PHE A 136 -0.38 15.12 -17.74
C PHE A 136 0.76 14.37 -17.03
N ALA A 137 0.50 13.19 -16.52
CA ALA A 137 1.52 12.37 -15.84
C ALA A 137 2.70 12.05 -16.76
N LYS A 138 2.41 11.72 -18.03
CA LYS A 138 3.45 11.48 -19.03
C LYS A 138 4.32 12.72 -19.29
N GLU A 139 3.71 13.90 -19.44
CA GLU A 139 4.41 15.17 -19.63
C GLU A 139 5.23 15.57 -18.40
N ALA A 140 4.70 15.33 -17.21
CA ALA A 140 5.36 15.62 -15.94
C ALA A 140 6.41 14.56 -15.54
N GLY A 141 6.57 13.49 -16.30
CA GLY A 141 7.49 12.39 -15.97
C GLY A 141 7.05 11.56 -14.76
N ILE A 142 5.74 11.52 -14.46
CA ILE A 142 5.18 10.74 -13.36
C ILE A 142 4.86 9.33 -13.87
N ARG A 143 5.46 8.33 -13.26
CA ARG A 143 5.11 6.92 -13.50
C ARG A 143 3.86 6.55 -12.72
N MET A 144 3.07 5.63 -13.25
CA MET A 144 1.87 5.12 -12.59
C MET A 144 1.85 3.60 -12.62
N SER A 145 1.67 2.99 -11.46
CA SER A 145 1.53 1.53 -11.31
C SER A 145 0.16 1.16 -10.79
N PHE A 146 -0.41 0.10 -11.33
CA PHE A 146 -1.64 -0.49 -10.80
C PHE A 146 -1.36 -1.90 -10.26
N TRP A 147 -1.61 -2.10 -8.97
CA TRP A 147 -1.41 -3.34 -8.24
C TRP A 147 -2.73 -4.07 -8.10
N HIS A 148 -2.94 -5.10 -8.89
CA HIS A 148 -4.13 -5.94 -8.87
C HIS A 148 -3.98 -7.03 -7.82
N VAL A 149 -4.67 -6.92 -6.69
CA VAL A 149 -4.65 -7.96 -5.67
C VAL A 149 -5.71 -9.02 -5.97
N THR A 150 -5.32 -10.29 -5.98
CA THR A 150 -6.21 -11.41 -6.29
C THR A 150 -6.12 -12.53 -5.26
N ASP A 151 -7.26 -13.18 -5.03
CA ASP A 151 -7.38 -14.45 -4.30
C ASP A 151 -7.34 -15.68 -5.24
N GLY A 152 -7.08 -15.46 -6.54
CA GLY A 152 -7.05 -16.51 -7.55
C GLY A 152 -8.42 -17.02 -7.98
N GLY A 153 -9.52 -16.53 -7.41
CA GLY A 153 -10.87 -16.96 -7.76
C GLY A 153 -11.37 -16.34 -9.06
N PHE A 154 -12.35 -17.00 -9.70
CA PHE A 154 -12.89 -16.64 -11.01
C PHE A 154 -13.29 -15.16 -11.11
N ALA A 155 -13.98 -14.65 -10.07
CA ALA A 155 -14.44 -13.25 -10.06
C ALA A 155 -13.26 -12.28 -10.06
N SER A 156 -12.26 -12.47 -9.18
CA SER A 156 -11.10 -11.55 -9.09
C SER A 156 -10.22 -11.61 -10.34
N VAL A 157 -10.10 -12.77 -10.98
CA VAL A 157 -9.36 -12.92 -12.24
C VAL A 157 -10.07 -12.20 -13.39
N GLY A 158 -11.41 -12.33 -13.49
CA GLY A 158 -12.20 -11.60 -14.50
C GLY A 158 -12.15 -10.07 -14.31
N GLU A 159 -12.04 -9.59 -13.06
CA GLU A 159 -11.85 -8.16 -12.79
C GLU A 159 -10.47 -7.67 -13.24
N ILE A 160 -9.42 -8.48 -13.06
CA ILE A 160 -8.09 -8.14 -13.59
C ILE A 160 -8.15 -8.00 -15.11
N GLU A 161 -8.78 -8.95 -15.82
CA GLU A 161 -8.90 -8.90 -17.28
C GLU A 161 -9.57 -7.59 -17.73
N ARG A 162 -10.72 -7.25 -17.12
CA ARG A 162 -11.45 -5.99 -17.44
C ARG A 162 -10.60 -4.74 -17.14
N ALA A 163 -9.84 -4.73 -16.06
CA ALA A 163 -8.98 -3.59 -15.73
C ALA A 163 -7.82 -3.46 -16.71
N LEU A 164 -7.20 -4.58 -17.14
CA LEU A 164 -6.15 -4.57 -18.16
C LEU A 164 -6.69 -4.10 -19.51
N ASP A 165 -7.91 -4.50 -19.90
CA ASP A 165 -8.56 -4.03 -21.12
C ASP A 165 -8.85 -2.52 -21.07
N LEU A 166 -9.29 -2.02 -19.92
CA LEU A 166 -9.65 -0.62 -19.72
C LEU A 166 -8.42 0.30 -19.71
N PHE A 167 -7.40 -0.08 -18.96
CA PHE A 167 -6.24 0.77 -18.71
C PHE A 167 -5.13 0.60 -19.74
N GLY A 168 -4.96 -0.60 -20.33
CA GLY A 168 -3.92 -0.89 -21.31
C GLY A 168 -2.52 -0.58 -20.79
N ASP A 169 -1.69 0.02 -21.61
CA ASP A 169 -0.30 0.40 -21.31
C ASP A 169 -0.14 1.72 -20.53
N ARG A 170 -1.27 2.32 -20.09
CA ARG A 170 -1.25 3.57 -19.30
C ARG A 170 -0.73 3.39 -17.88
N PHE A 171 -0.74 2.13 -17.41
CA PHE A 171 -0.17 1.75 -16.12
C PHE A 171 0.92 0.68 -16.28
N GLU A 172 1.87 0.70 -15.38
CA GLU A 172 2.70 -0.47 -15.12
C GLU A 172 1.90 -1.46 -14.25
N HIS A 173 1.41 -2.52 -14.86
CA HIS A 173 0.56 -3.48 -14.17
C HIS A 173 1.36 -4.50 -13.35
N LYS A 174 0.92 -4.71 -12.12
CA LYS A 174 1.45 -5.72 -11.20
C LYS A 174 0.30 -6.54 -10.65
N VAL A 175 0.33 -7.86 -10.80
CA VAL A 175 -0.63 -8.76 -10.17
C VAL A 175 -0.03 -9.36 -8.92
N VAL A 176 -0.76 -9.27 -7.82
CA VAL A 176 -0.34 -9.75 -6.50
C VAL A 176 -1.23 -10.91 -6.09
N ARG A 177 -0.68 -12.13 -6.10
CA ARG A 177 -1.36 -13.34 -5.66
C ARG A 177 -1.32 -13.41 -4.14
N ASN A 178 -2.46 -13.27 -3.48
CA ASN A 178 -2.52 -13.27 -2.01
C ASN A 178 -2.55 -14.69 -1.45
N LEU A 179 -1.38 -15.19 -1.02
CA LEU A 179 -1.23 -16.53 -0.45
C LEU A 179 -1.96 -16.70 0.89
N GLY A 180 -2.36 -15.62 1.55
CA GLY A 180 -3.20 -15.66 2.73
C GLY A 180 -4.70 -15.87 2.43
N ARG A 181 -5.09 -15.81 1.16
CA ARG A 181 -6.47 -16.05 0.71
C ARG A 181 -6.62 -17.33 -0.08
N SER A 182 -5.60 -17.73 -0.82
CA SER A 182 -5.59 -18.96 -1.60
C SER A 182 -4.18 -19.51 -1.73
N LYS A 183 -4.07 -20.81 -1.99
CA LYS A 183 -2.82 -21.46 -2.40
C LYS A 183 -2.86 -21.92 -3.86
N ASN A 184 -4.03 -21.78 -4.50
CA ASN A 184 -4.25 -22.21 -5.88
C ASN A 184 -4.55 -20.99 -6.74
N PHE A 185 -3.67 -20.69 -7.69
CA PHE A 185 -3.81 -19.61 -8.65
C PHE A 185 -3.86 -20.10 -10.10
N THR A 186 -4.12 -21.40 -10.31
CA THR A 186 -4.25 -22.00 -11.65
C THR A 186 -5.24 -21.23 -12.52
N GLN A 187 -6.38 -20.79 -11.93
CA GLN A 187 -7.38 -20.00 -12.65
C GLN A 187 -6.79 -18.67 -13.19
N PHE A 188 -5.87 -18.04 -12.49
CA PHE A 188 -5.17 -16.86 -12.98
C PHE A 188 -4.06 -17.25 -13.96
N ASP A 189 -3.21 -18.20 -13.63
CA ASP A 189 -2.01 -18.57 -14.39
C ASP A 189 -2.36 -19.07 -15.80
N GLU A 190 -3.53 -19.71 -15.99
CA GLU A 190 -4.02 -20.21 -17.28
C GLU A 190 -4.98 -19.23 -17.99
N SER A 191 -5.29 -18.08 -17.39
CA SER A 191 -6.31 -17.12 -17.88
C SER A 191 -5.83 -16.26 -19.06
N ASN A 192 -6.81 -15.63 -19.71
CA ASN A 192 -6.54 -14.52 -20.65
C ASN A 192 -5.92 -13.32 -19.94
N ALA A 193 -6.32 -13.05 -18.68
CA ALA A 193 -5.77 -11.97 -17.88
C ALA A 193 -4.25 -12.11 -17.73
N LYS A 194 -3.73 -13.33 -17.44
CA LYS A 194 -2.29 -13.58 -17.36
C LYS A 194 -1.58 -13.33 -18.70
N ARG A 195 -2.14 -13.86 -19.79
CA ARG A 195 -1.59 -13.63 -21.14
C ARG A 195 -1.61 -12.14 -21.53
N HIS A 196 -2.64 -11.41 -21.12
CA HIS A 196 -2.74 -9.97 -21.37
C HIS A 196 -1.72 -9.21 -20.54
N LEU A 197 -1.59 -9.52 -19.25
CA LEU A 197 -0.56 -8.96 -18.37
C LEU A 197 0.84 -9.11 -18.97
N ASP A 198 1.17 -10.31 -19.45
CA ASP A 198 2.48 -10.59 -20.04
C ASP A 198 2.74 -9.78 -21.32
N ARG A 199 1.73 -9.61 -22.17
CA ARG A 199 1.84 -8.75 -23.36
C ARG A 199 2.10 -7.28 -23.01
N LEU A 200 1.54 -6.80 -21.90
CA LEU A 200 1.80 -5.44 -21.40
C LEU A 200 3.13 -5.32 -20.63
N GLY A 201 3.92 -6.38 -20.54
CA GLY A 201 5.16 -6.40 -19.75
C GLY A 201 4.94 -6.37 -18.23
N GLY A 202 3.70 -6.61 -17.80
CA GLY A 202 3.35 -6.61 -16.38
C GLY A 202 4.01 -7.73 -15.59
N LYS A 203 4.02 -7.60 -14.28
CA LYS A 203 4.70 -8.52 -13.36
C LYS A 203 3.72 -9.21 -12.43
N THR A 204 4.11 -10.40 -11.95
CA THR A 204 3.35 -11.15 -10.93
C THR A 204 4.25 -11.38 -9.73
N ILE A 205 3.75 -11.09 -8.53
CA ILE A 205 4.41 -11.39 -7.25
C ILE A 205 3.45 -12.07 -6.29
N ASP A 206 3.98 -12.62 -5.22
CA ASP A 206 3.22 -13.25 -4.16
C ASP A 206 3.19 -12.38 -2.89
N LEU A 207 2.00 -12.12 -2.35
CA LEU A 207 1.83 -11.61 -1.01
C LEU A 207 1.83 -12.81 -0.04
N PRO A 208 2.86 -12.98 0.79
CA PRO A 208 2.95 -14.11 1.70
C PRO A 208 1.76 -14.21 2.65
N GLU A 209 1.46 -15.40 3.12
CA GLU A 209 0.50 -15.60 4.21
C GLU A 209 1.12 -15.19 5.53
N LEU A 210 0.45 -14.32 6.27
CA LEU A 210 0.66 -14.13 7.70
C LEU A 210 -0.33 -15.00 8.46
N ASP A 211 0.15 -15.70 9.48
CA ASP A 211 -0.69 -16.45 10.41
C ASP A 211 -1.92 -15.63 10.84
N GLY A 212 -3.11 -16.23 10.72
CA GLY A 212 -4.37 -15.50 10.92
C GLY A 212 -4.53 -14.91 12.32
N GLN A 213 -3.99 -15.53 13.35
CA GLN A 213 -4.03 -15.01 14.71
C GLN A 213 -3.11 -13.79 14.86
N ALA A 214 -1.93 -13.82 14.24
CA ALA A 214 -1.01 -12.68 14.25
C ALA A 214 -1.61 -11.49 13.48
N MET A 215 -2.18 -11.72 12.29
CA MET A 215 -2.84 -10.66 11.51
C MET A 215 -4.03 -10.07 12.26
N TYR A 216 -4.89 -10.91 12.84
CA TYR A 216 -6.03 -10.44 13.63
C TYR A 216 -5.60 -9.53 14.79
N LYS A 217 -4.51 -9.88 15.50
CA LYS A 217 -3.99 -9.03 16.56
C LYS A 217 -3.41 -7.71 16.06
N VAL A 218 -2.67 -7.74 14.96
CA VAL A 218 -2.19 -6.50 14.30
C VAL A 218 -3.36 -5.58 13.95
N ASP A 219 -4.41 -6.14 13.35
CA ASP A 219 -5.61 -5.38 12.97
C ASP A 219 -6.35 -4.84 14.21
N ARG A 220 -6.46 -5.63 15.28
CA ARG A 220 -7.08 -5.22 16.55
C ARG A 220 -6.31 -4.11 17.26
N LEU A 221 -4.99 -4.14 17.21
CA LEU A 221 -4.13 -3.08 17.77
C LEU A 221 -4.29 -1.75 17.00
N GLY A 222 -4.78 -1.80 15.76
CA GLY A 222 -4.95 -0.61 14.93
C GLY A 222 -3.64 0.14 14.68
N SER A 223 -2.51 -0.55 14.67
CA SER A 223 -1.18 0.04 14.52
C SER A 223 -0.49 -0.44 13.26
N SER A 224 0.59 0.27 12.86
CA SER A 224 1.48 -0.20 11.80
C SER A 224 2.08 -1.57 12.14
N PHE A 225 2.62 -2.27 11.15
CA PHE A 225 3.34 -3.52 11.43
C PHE A 225 4.51 -3.32 12.38
N TRP A 226 5.24 -2.22 12.20
CA TRP A 226 6.31 -1.85 13.13
C TRP A 226 5.78 -1.63 14.55
N GLY A 227 4.71 -0.84 14.68
CA GLY A 227 4.08 -0.57 15.97
C GLY A 227 3.60 -1.85 16.66
N ALA A 228 2.97 -2.78 15.91
CA ALA A 228 2.53 -4.06 16.44
C ALA A 228 3.71 -4.94 16.96
N ILE A 229 4.85 -4.92 16.26
CA ILE A 229 6.06 -5.66 16.67
C ILE A 229 6.67 -5.08 17.97
N HIS A 230 6.59 -3.76 18.17
CA HIS A 230 7.28 -3.05 19.26
C HIS A 230 6.35 -2.64 20.42
N SER A 231 5.04 -2.78 20.27
CA SER A 231 4.08 -2.45 21.34
C SER A 231 4.28 -3.37 22.55
N ASN A 232 4.08 -2.79 23.74
CA ASN A 232 4.11 -3.50 25.01
C ASN A 232 2.76 -3.29 25.72
N GLY A 233 2.17 -4.35 26.27
CA GLY A 233 0.89 -4.33 26.96
C GLY A 233 0.20 -5.70 26.91
N GLU A 234 -0.91 -5.84 27.60
CA GLU A 234 -1.63 -7.12 27.68
C GLU A 234 -2.12 -7.63 26.32
N ASP A 235 -2.52 -6.72 25.46
CA ASP A 235 -3.00 -7.04 24.10
C ASP A 235 -1.89 -7.12 23.04
N SER A 236 -0.63 -6.87 23.41
CA SER A 236 0.50 -6.88 22.48
C SER A 236 0.77 -8.28 21.91
N LEU A 237 1.47 -8.31 20.78
CA LEU A 237 1.95 -9.57 20.20
C LEU A 237 2.92 -10.26 21.17
N LYS A 238 2.75 -11.58 21.32
CA LYS A 238 3.71 -12.43 22.05
C LYS A 238 5.02 -12.57 21.26
N PRO A 239 6.14 -12.96 21.86
CA PRO A 239 7.44 -13.01 21.19
C PRO A 239 7.44 -13.79 19.87
N LEU A 240 6.81 -14.96 19.81
CA LEU A 240 6.74 -15.74 18.56
C LEU A 240 5.78 -15.14 17.52
N GLU A 241 4.73 -14.43 17.95
CA GLU A 241 3.84 -13.70 17.03
C GLU A 241 4.58 -12.52 16.40
N ARG A 242 5.37 -11.77 17.17
CA ARG A 242 6.27 -10.72 16.66
C ARG A 242 7.26 -11.28 15.64
N GLN A 243 7.85 -12.44 15.94
CA GLN A 243 8.77 -13.10 15.03
C GLN A 243 8.08 -13.52 13.73
N ARG A 244 6.83 -14.02 13.79
CA ARG A 244 6.06 -14.33 12.58
C ARG A 244 5.78 -13.10 11.71
N VAL A 245 5.45 -11.96 12.33
CA VAL A 245 5.25 -10.70 11.60
C VAL A 245 6.55 -10.23 10.95
N ARG A 246 7.69 -10.29 11.63
CA ARG A 246 9.00 -9.95 11.06
C ARG A 246 9.33 -10.82 9.84
N LEU A 247 9.25 -12.14 9.98
CA LEU A 247 9.51 -13.07 8.87
C LEU A 247 8.54 -12.88 7.70
N TRP A 248 7.29 -12.49 7.99
CA TRP A 248 6.32 -12.16 6.96
C TRP A 248 6.70 -10.88 6.20
N LEU A 249 7.12 -9.83 6.92
CA LEU A 249 7.64 -8.60 6.30
C LEU A 249 8.86 -8.89 5.42
N GLU A 250 9.85 -9.62 5.93
CA GLU A 250 11.05 -10.02 5.18
C GLU A 250 10.70 -10.76 3.88
N ARG A 251 9.78 -11.71 3.93
CA ARG A 251 9.30 -12.44 2.75
C ARG A 251 8.55 -11.53 1.77
N GLY A 252 7.71 -10.63 2.29
CA GLY A 252 7.00 -9.65 1.49
C GLY A 252 7.96 -8.68 0.80
N TYR A 253 8.97 -8.19 1.52
CA TYR A 253 10.00 -7.32 0.99
C TYR A 253 10.82 -8.01 -0.11
N ALA A 254 11.19 -9.28 0.07
CA ALA A 254 11.87 -10.04 -0.96
C ALA A 254 11.07 -10.12 -2.26
N GLN A 255 9.72 -10.19 -2.19
CA GLN A 255 8.87 -10.11 -3.38
C GLN A 255 8.88 -8.72 -4.02
N LEU A 256 8.82 -7.65 -3.22
CA LEU A 256 8.88 -6.27 -3.71
C LEU A 256 10.25 -5.98 -4.37
N GLU A 257 11.34 -6.49 -3.82
CA GLU A 257 12.69 -6.33 -4.35
C GLU A 257 12.90 -6.95 -5.74
N THR A 258 12.09 -7.94 -6.12
CA THR A 258 12.08 -8.43 -7.51
C THR A 258 11.57 -7.40 -8.52
N LEU A 259 11.00 -6.31 -8.04
CA LEU A 259 10.39 -5.23 -8.82
C LEU A 259 11.13 -3.90 -8.66
N THR A 260 12.38 -3.88 -8.16
CA THR A 260 13.10 -2.67 -7.72
C THR A 260 13.14 -1.57 -8.79
N ASP A 261 13.20 -1.93 -10.07
CA ASP A 261 13.15 -0.97 -11.19
C ASP A 261 11.74 -0.40 -11.44
N ALA A 262 10.75 -0.93 -10.73
CA ALA A 262 9.33 -0.63 -10.94
C ALA A 262 8.61 -0.11 -9.69
N ILE A 263 9.37 0.29 -8.62
CA ILE A 263 8.80 0.83 -7.37
C ILE A 263 9.39 2.18 -7.00
#